data_c71e8a09f7db775e7f2e41916a5ddd74
#
_entry.id   c71e8a09f7db775e7f2e41916a5ddd74
#
_cell.length_a   1.000
_cell.length_b   1.000
_cell.length_c   1.000
_cell.angle_alpha   90.00
_cell.angle_beta   90.00
_cell.angle_gamma   90.00
#
_symmetry.space_group_name_H-M   'P 1'
#
loop_
_entity.id
_entity.type
_entity.pdbx_description
1 polymer ?
#
loop_
_entity_poly.entity_id
_entity_poly.type
_entity_poly.pdbx_seq_one_letter_code
_entity_poly.pdbx_strand_id
1 'polypeptide(L)'
;MDTIDDAKRIMESAKSAKSAVIIGASFIGLETAEALKHLGLDVTVIEQKYLLWRMLDKEISQMARQRLIAEGIKLIEDKSISDLNEYKDSMVVISTGVRPSVKLAQDMGVAIGTTGGIKVDKNLRTNLPDVYAVGDCAEVVSDLTGQPIVIGLGTIAPRQGVVAGVNATGKDETGPAILNASVLK
;
A
#
# COMPACT_ATOMS: atom_id res chain seq x y z
N MET A 1 -7.36 -4.41 3.70
CA MET A 1 -8.44 -3.53 3.21
C MET A 1 -8.10 -3.12 1.79
N ASP A 2 -8.85 -3.63 0.80
CA ASP A 2 -8.53 -3.44 -0.62
C ASP A 2 -9.72 -2.91 -1.43
N THR A 3 -10.93 -3.02 -0.88
CA THR A 3 -12.16 -2.66 -1.58
C THR A 3 -13.02 -1.69 -0.77
N ILE A 4 -13.94 -1.01 -1.46
CA ILE A 4 -14.96 -0.17 -0.82
C ILE A 4 -15.85 -1.00 0.13
N ASP A 5 -16.10 -2.27 -0.20
CA ASP A 5 -16.89 -3.14 0.64
C ASP A 5 -16.15 -3.56 1.91
N ASP A 6 -14.81 -3.66 1.86
CA ASP A 6 -14.01 -3.81 3.09
C ASP A 6 -14.15 -2.57 3.98
N ALA A 7 -14.05 -1.37 3.42
CA ALA A 7 -14.23 -0.14 4.18
C ALA A 7 -15.63 -0.08 4.83
N LYS A 8 -16.69 -0.43 4.10
CA LYS A 8 -18.06 -0.49 4.65
C LYS A 8 -18.17 -1.49 5.79
N ARG A 9 -17.59 -2.69 5.64
CA ARG A 9 -17.57 -3.72 6.70
C ARG A 9 -16.82 -3.26 7.94
N ILE A 10 -15.68 -2.59 7.77
CA ILE A 10 -14.91 -1.99 8.87
C ILE A 10 -15.75 -0.95 9.61
N MET A 11 -16.38 -0.03 8.88
CA MET A 11 -17.23 1.02 9.47
C MET A 11 -18.43 0.42 10.23
N GLU A 12 -19.07 -0.61 9.69
CA GLU A 12 -20.21 -1.26 10.35
C GLU A 12 -19.77 -2.00 11.60
N SER A 13 -18.67 -2.77 11.53
CA SER A 13 -18.11 -3.47 12.68
C SER A 13 -17.67 -2.53 13.79
N ALA A 14 -17.12 -1.37 13.44
CA ALA A 14 -16.67 -0.36 14.41
C ALA A 14 -17.80 0.20 15.28
N LYS A 15 -19.08 0.19 14.80
CA LYS A 15 -20.21 0.69 15.59
C LYS A 15 -20.48 -0.10 16.88
N SER A 16 -20.14 -1.38 16.90
CA SER A 16 -20.39 -2.27 18.04
C SER A 16 -19.11 -2.75 18.73
N ALA A 17 -17.95 -2.62 18.08
CA ALA A 17 -16.67 -3.03 18.63
C ALA A 17 -16.21 -2.08 19.74
N LYS A 18 -15.60 -2.65 20.78
CA LYS A 18 -14.92 -1.89 21.85
C LYS A 18 -13.41 -1.77 21.58
N SER A 19 -12.85 -2.75 20.88
CA SER A 19 -11.42 -2.82 20.58
C SER A 19 -11.18 -3.25 19.14
N ALA A 20 -10.04 -2.82 18.61
CA ALA A 20 -9.58 -3.21 17.28
C ALA A 20 -8.10 -3.61 17.33
N VAL A 21 -7.76 -4.63 16.56
CA VAL A 21 -6.39 -5.07 16.31
C VAL A 21 -6.08 -4.89 14.83
N ILE A 22 -5.06 -4.09 14.56
CA ILE A 22 -4.56 -3.86 13.21
C ILE A 22 -3.29 -4.70 13.03
N ILE A 23 -3.29 -5.60 12.05
CA ILE A 23 -2.13 -6.43 11.73
C ILE A 23 -1.42 -5.80 10.54
N GLY A 24 -0.20 -5.32 10.77
CA GLY A 24 0.62 -4.58 9.81
C GLY A 24 0.59 -3.07 10.05
N ALA A 25 1.76 -2.50 10.34
CA ALA A 25 1.95 -1.07 10.57
C ALA A 25 2.41 -0.35 9.29
N SER A 26 1.70 -0.60 8.17
CA SER A 26 1.81 0.17 6.94
C SER A 26 1.07 1.52 7.05
N PHE A 27 1.23 2.43 6.10
CA PHE A 27 0.45 3.68 6.07
C PHE A 27 -1.06 3.43 6.19
N ILE A 28 -1.59 2.48 5.41
CA ILE A 28 -3.02 2.11 5.46
C ILE A 28 -3.40 1.58 6.85
N GLY A 29 -2.53 0.76 7.45
CA GLY A 29 -2.77 0.23 8.80
C GLY A 29 -2.80 1.34 9.86
N LEU A 30 -1.88 2.29 9.78
CA LEU A 30 -1.80 3.41 10.71
C LEU A 30 -2.96 4.40 10.55
N GLU A 31 -3.32 4.76 9.32
CA GLU A 31 -4.50 5.59 9.04
C GLU A 31 -5.79 4.93 9.52
N THR A 32 -5.91 3.60 9.34
CA THR A 32 -7.05 2.84 9.87
C THR A 32 -7.05 2.84 11.40
N ALA A 33 -5.88 2.67 12.02
CA ALA A 33 -5.75 2.68 13.48
C ALA A 33 -6.16 4.05 14.06
N GLU A 34 -5.70 5.14 13.45
CA GLU A 34 -6.08 6.50 13.83
C GLU A 34 -7.59 6.71 13.69
N ALA A 35 -8.18 6.35 12.55
CA ALA A 35 -9.61 6.49 12.33
C ALA A 35 -10.45 5.71 13.36
N LEU A 36 -10.06 4.47 13.68
CA LEU A 36 -10.75 3.65 14.69
C LEU A 36 -10.54 4.21 16.11
N LYS A 37 -9.37 4.78 16.41
CA LYS A 37 -9.11 5.46 17.68
C LYS A 37 -10.01 6.69 17.83
N HIS A 38 -10.18 7.50 16.80
CA HIS A 38 -11.10 8.64 16.79
C HIS A 38 -12.58 8.23 16.98
N LEU A 39 -12.95 7.01 16.57
CA LEU A 39 -14.26 6.43 16.84
C LEU A 39 -14.41 5.91 18.29
N GLY A 40 -13.36 6.02 19.11
CA GLY A 40 -13.36 5.67 20.54
C GLY A 40 -13.00 4.21 20.85
N LEU A 41 -12.49 3.45 19.88
CA LEU A 41 -12.05 2.08 20.13
C LEU A 41 -10.70 2.03 20.85
N ASP A 42 -10.47 0.98 21.62
CA ASP A 42 -9.14 0.61 22.11
C ASP A 42 -8.37 -0.06 20.96
N VAL A 43 -7.36 0.64 20.42
CA VAL A 43 -6.66 0.18 19.22
C VAL A 43 -5.28 -0.36 19.56
N THR A 44 -4.98 -1.55 19.04
CA THR A 44 -3.66 -2.18 19.07
C THR A 44 -3.16 -2.41 17.65
N VAL A 45 -1.97 -1.94 17.34
CA VAL A 45 -1.27 -2.22 16.08
C VAL A 45 -0.20 -3.27 16.35
N ILE A 46 -0.12 -4.30 15.52
CA ILE A 46 0.87 -5.37 15.62
C ILE A 46 1.69 -5.43 14.35
N GLU A 47 3.01 -5.38 14.49
CA GLU A 47 3.94 -5.40 13.38
C GLU A 47 5.02 -6.47 13.60
N GLN A 48 5.40 -7.16 12.51
CA GLN A 48 6.41 -8.24 12.58
C GLN A 48 7.84 -7.74 12.79
N LYS A 49 8.09 -6.48 12.54
CA LYS A 49 9.37 -5.78 12.78
C LYS A 49 9.08 -4.45 13.48
N TYR A 50 9.90 -3.43 13.24
CA TYR A 50 9.60 -2.09 13.75
C TYR A 50 8.63 -1.34 12.81
N LEU A 51 8.00 -0.32 13.33
CA LEU A 51 7.02 0.51 12.64
C LEU A 51 7.54 1.04 11.29
N LEU A 52 6.78 0.86 10.22
CA LEU A 52 7.10 1.34 8.86
C LEU A 52 8.50 0.88 8.35
N TRP A 53 9.02 -0.25 8.81
CA TRP A 53 10.37 -0.74 8.56
C TRP A 53 10.76 -0.87 7.07
N ARG A 54 9.78 -0.94 6.17
CA ARG A 54 10.01 -0.96 4.72
C ARG A 54 10.16 0.42 4.09
N MET A 55 9.86 1.47 4.83
CA MET A 55 9.67 2.82 4.29
C MET A 55 10.53 3.87 5.00
N LEU A 56 10.86 3.65 6.27
CA LEU A 56 11.54 4.61 7.12
C LEU A 56 12.79 3.99 7.75
N ASP A 57 13.81 4.82 7.92
CA ASP A 57 14.94 4.50 8.77
C ASP A 57 14.49 4.37 10.23
N LYS A 58 15.25 3.61 11.02
CA LYS A 58 14.86 3.25 12.39
C LYS A 58 14.67 4.46 13.30
N GLU A 59 15.48 5.49 13.11
CA GLU A 59 15.41 6.75 13.87
C GLU A 59 14.11 7.50 13.61
N ILE A 60 13.70 7.60 12.35
CA ILE A 60 12.44 8.24 11.96
C ILE A 60 11.25 7.39 12.41
N SER A 61 11.35 6.07 12.30
CA SER A 61 10.36 5.14 12.83
C SER A 61 10.11 5.34 14.33
N GLN A 62 11.16 5.60 15.12
CA GLN A 62 11.04 5.88 16.56
C GLN A 62 10.22 7.15 16.85
N MET A 63 10.37 8.20 16.04
CA MET A 63 9.55 9.43 16.19
C MET A 63 8.07 9.12 15.89
N ALA A 64 7.77 8.39 14.83
CA ALA A 64 6.41 7.96 14.50
C ALA A 64 5.81 7.08 15.62
N ARG A 65 6.61 6.17 16.19
CA ARG A 65 6.23 5.34 17.32
C ARG A 65 5.82 6.16 18.55
N GLN A 66 6.61 7.16 18.90
CA GLN A 66 6.30 8.04 20.04
C GLN A 66 4.97 8.77 19.82
N ARG A 67 4.72 9.25 18.60
CA ARG A 67 3.46 9.91 18.26
C ARG A 67 2.27 8.96 18.39
N LEU A 68 2.35 7.75 17.85
CA LEU A 68 1.31 6.73 17.96
C LEU A 68 0.93 6.42 19.41
N ILE A 69 1.94 6.24 20.26
CA ILE A 69 1.74 5.95 21.70
C ILE A 69 1.11 7.17 22.40
N ALA A 70 1.51 8.39 22.06
CA ALA A 70 0.94 9.61 22.63
C ALA A 70 -0.56 9.77 22.28
N GLU A 71 -0.99 9.29 21.12
CA GLU A 71 -2.40 9.23 20.72
C GLU A 71 -3.16 8.06 21.39
N GLY A 72 -2.52 7.30 22.26
CA GLY A 72 -3.13 6.20 23.00
C GLY A 72 -3.38 4.95 22.15
N ILE A 73 -2.63 4.77 21.07
CA ILE A 73 -2.62 3.54 20.26
C ILE A 73 -1.52 2.63 20.82
N LYS A 74 -1.88 1.39 21.15
CA LYS A 74 -0.92 0.38 21.60
C LYS A 74 -0.18 -0.19 20.40
N LEU A 75 1.15 -0.20 20.44
CA LEU A 75 2.00 -0.78 19.41
C LEU A 75 2.74 -2.00 19.96
N ILE A 76 2.66 -3.12 19.24
CA ILE A 76 3.42 -4.35 19.50
C ILE A 76 4.28 -4.60 18.27
N GLU A 77 5.59 -4.45 18.44
CA GLU A 77 6.59 -4.70 17.40
C GLU A 77 7.24 -6.08 17.59
N ASP A 78 7.97 -6.54 16.58
CA ASP A 78 8.68 -7.83 16.55
C ASP A 78 7.75 -9.04 16.82
N LYS A 79 6.46 -8.92 16.46
CA LYS A 79 5.46 -9.97 16.63
C LYS A 79 4.82 -10.35 15.30
N SER A 80 4.96 -11.62 14.90
CA SER A 80 4.19 -12.23 13.81
C SER A 80 2.92 -12.87 14.37
N ILE A 81 1.81 -12.75 13.64
CA ILE A 81 0.54 -13.37 13.99
C ILE A 81 0.38 -14.63 13.15
N SER A 82 0.21 -15.77 13.81
CA SER A 82 -0.08 -17.07 13.18
C SER A 82 -1.50 -17.54 13.43
N ASP A 83 -2.13 -17.07 14.51
CA ASP A 83 -3.51 -17.43 14.86
C ASP A 83 -4.32 -16.17 15.21
N LEU A 84 -5.40 -15.95 14.48
CA LEU A 84 -6.32 -14.84 14.71
C LEU A 84 -7.26 -15.07 15.92
N ASN A 85 -7.38 -16.31 16.41
CA ASN A 85 -8.20 -16.62 17.58
C ASN A 85 -7.70 -15.92 18.86
N GLU A 86 -6.41 -15.52 18.91
CA GLU A 86 -5.89 -14.69 20.01
C GLU A 86 -6.67 -13.36 20.17
N TYR A 87 -7.36 -12.90 19.10
CA TYR A 87 -8.03 -11.60 19.02
C TYR A 87 -9.52 -11.72 18.71
N LYS A 88 -10.15 -12.86 19.00
CA LYS A 88 -11.57 -13.16 18.69
C LYS A 88 -12.57 -12.17 19.28
N ASP A 89 -12.20 -11.51 20.38
CA ASP A 89 -13.04 -10.54 21.08
C ASP A 89 -12.81 -9.09 20.58
N SER A 90 -11.95 -8.92 19.58
CA SER A 90 -11.62 -7.64 18.96
C SER A 90 -11.98 -7.65 17.48
N MET A 91 -12.27 -6.49 16.94
CA MET A 91 -12.30 -6.32 15.50
C MET A 91 -10.90 -6.44 14.92
N VAL A 92 -10.68 -7.32 13.94
CA VAL A 92 -9.36 -7.51 13.32
C VAL A 92 -9.35 -6.92 11.92
N VAL A 93 -8.37 -6.04 11.67
CA VAL A 93 -8.09 -5.49 10.34
C VAL A 93 -6.71 -5.92 9.88
N ILE A 94 -6.62 -6.56 8.71
CA ILE A 94 -5.36 -7.01 8.12
C ILE A 94 -4.88 -5.95 7.11
N SER A 95 -3.68 -5.42 7.34
CA SER A 95 -3.04 -4.37 6.53
C SER A 95 -1.56 -4.67 6.28
N THR A 96 -1.26 -5.90 5.87
CA THR A 96 0.12 -6.42 5.70
C THR A 96 0.76 -6.08 4.35
N GLY A 97 0.12 -5.21 3.58
CA GLY A 97 0.56 -4.74 2.27
C GLY A 97 -0.32 -5.24 1.13
N VAL A 98 -0.05 -4.70 -0.05
CA VAL A 98 -0.75 -5.02 -1.30
C VAL A 98 0.19 -5.73 -2.26
N ARG A 99 -0.37 -6.46 -3.21
CA ARG A 99 0.38 -7.09 -4.30
C ARG A 99 -0.25 -6.70 -5.64
N PRO A 100 0.57 -6.44 -6.67
CA PRO A 100 0.06 -6.18 -8.01
C PRO A 100 -0.81 -7.33 -8.53
N SER A 101 -1.96 -7.01 -9.12
CA SER A 101 -2.81 -8.01 -9.77
C SER A 101 -2.34 -8.19 -11.22
N VAL A 102 -1.50 -9.19 -11.46
CA VAL A 102 -0.81 -9.38 -12.75
C VAL A 102 -1.24 -10.63 -13.51
N LYS A 103 -2.20 -11.39 -12.99
CA LYS A 103 -2.59 -12.68 -13.57
C LYS A 103 -2.97 -12.58 -15.06
N LEU A 104 -3.81 -11.61 -15.42
CA LEU A 104 -4.21 -11.40 -16.82
C LEU A 104 -3.00 -11.11 -17.71
N ALA A 105 -2.10 -10.25 -17.26
CA ALA A 105 -0.89 -9.90 -18.00
C ALA A 105 0.02 -11.12 -18.20
N GLN A 106 0.19 -11.95 -17.17
CA GLN A 106 0.94 -13.20 -17.26
C GLN A 106 0.33 -14.16 -18.27
N ASP A 107 -0.98 -14.34 -18.26
CA ASP A 107 -1.69 -15.23 -19.19
C ASP A 107 -1.57 -14.74 -20.65
N MET A 108 -1.40 -13.43 -20.87
CA MET A 108 -1.13 -12.84 -22.17
C MET A 108 0.34 -12.92 -22.60
N GLY A 109 1.26 -13.37 -21.74
CA GLY A 109 2.70 -13.36 -22.02
C GLY A 109 3.40 -12.02 -21.80
N VAL A 110 2.78 -11.11 -21.05
CA VAL A 110 3.40 -9.85 -20.65
C VAL A 110 4.47 -10.12 -19.58
N ALA A 111 5.63 -9.47 -19.71
CA ALA A 111 6.74 -9.61 -18.79
C ALA A 111 6.41 -9.03 -17.41
N ILE A 112 6.67 -9.81 -16.37
CA ILE A 112 6.60 -9.38 -14.98
C ILE A 112 8.00 -9.04 -14.49
N GLY A 113 8.11 -7.91 -13.81
CA GLY A 113 9.38 -7.43 -13.31
C GLY A 113 9.76 -8.01 -11.95
N THR A 114 10.88 -7.54 -11.42
CA THR A 114 11.50 -8.08 -10.19
C THR A 114 10.71 -7.75 -8.93
N THR A 115 9.90 -6.70 -8.96
CA THR A 115 9.01 -6.30 -7.85
C THR A 115 7.66 -7.01 -7.88
N GLY A 116 7.41 -7.84 -8.90
CA GLY A 116 6.15 -8.52 -9.12
C GLY A 116 5.11 -7.70 -9.90
N GLY A 117 5.44 -6.49 -10.33
CA GLY A 117 4.62 -5.66 -11.19
C GLY A 117 4.80 -5.99 -12.68
N ILE A 118 3.89 -5.49 -13.52
CA ILE A 118 4.01 -5.57 -14.98
C ILE A 118 5.14 -4.65 -15.43
N LYS A 119 6.18 -5.23 -16.03
CA LYS A 119 7.33 -4.45 -16.50
C LYS A 119 6.96 -3.53 -17.65
N VAL A 120 7.28 -2.25 -17.51
CA VAL A 120 7.07 -1.25 -18.56
C VAL A 120 8.33 -0.43 -18.80
N ASP A 121 8.43 0.16 -19.99
CA ASP A 121 9.44 1.16 -20.30
C ASP A 121 9.03 2.56 -19.78
N LYS A 122 9.87 3.57 -20.06
CA LYS A 122 9.59 4.97 -19.69
C LYS A 122 8.33 5.56 -20.34
N ASN A 123 7.84 4.95 -21.41
CA ASN A 123 6.63 5.35 -22.13
C ASN A 123 5.42 4.49 -21.73
N LEU A 124 5.55 3.68 -20.67
CA LEU A 124 4.52 2.80 -20.11
C LEU A 124 4.12 1.63 -21.02
N ARG A 125 4.97 1.29 -22.01
CA ARG A 125 4.79 0.15 -22.90
C ARG A 125 5.29 -1.12 -22.26
N THR A 126 4.56 -2.21 -22.47
CA THR A 126 5.00 -3.56 -22.09
C THR A 126 5.89 -4.15 -23.20
N ASN A 127 6.31 -5.41 -23.03
CA ASN A 127 7.02 -6.16 -24.07
C ASN A 127 6.14 -6.57 -25.26
N LEU A 128 4.81 -6.45 -25.14
CA LEU A 128 3.88 -6.76 -26.23
C LEU A 128 3.51 -5.47 -26.98
N PRO A 129 3.44 -5.50 -28.32
CA PRO A 129 2.96 -4.36 -29.11
C PRO A 129 1.56 -3.93 -28.67
N ASP A 130 1.33 -2.62 -28.63
CA ASP A 130 0.03 -2.00 -28.32
C ASP A 130 -0.56 -2.33 -26.94
N VAL A 131 0.27 -2.89 -26.04
CA VAL A 131 -0.11 -3.20 -24.65
C VAL A 131 0.65 -2.30 -23.69
N TYR A 132 -0.09 -1.60 -22.86
CA TYR A 132 0.41 -0.67 -21.85
C TYR A 132 0.01 -1.13 -20.45
N ALA A 133 0.80 -0.80 -19.44
CA ALA A 133 0.43 -1.00 -18.05
C ALA A 133 0.70 0.26 -17.22
N VAL A 134 -0.22 0.59 -16.30
CA VAL A 134 -0.20 1.81 -15.51
C VAL A 134 -0.75 1.57 -14.11
N GLY A 135 -0.43 2.46 -13.18
CA GLY A 135 -0.92 2.44 -11.80
C GLY A 135 -0.31 1.32 -10.97
N ASP A 136 -1.06 0.82 -10.02
CA ASP A 136 -0.63 -0.08 -8.94
C ASP A 136 -0.13 -1.44 -9.40
N CYS A 137 -0.38 -1.82 -10.65
CA CYS A 137 0.13 -3.06 -11.23
C CYS A 137 1.40 -2.90 -12.07
N ALA A 138 1.81 -1.66 -12.40
CA ALA A 138 2.97 -1.41 -13.26
C ALA A 138 4.28 -1.33 -12.43
N GLU A 139 5.32 -2.03 -12.92
CA GLU A 139 6.69 -1.84 -12.43
C GLU A 139 7.38 -0.79 -13.29
N VAL A 140 7.69 0.35 -12.67
CA VAL A 140 8.40 1.47 -13.27
C VAL A 140 9.78 1.64 -12.63
N VAL A 141 10.63 2.50 -13.19
CA VAL A 141 11.93 2.84 -12.60
C VAL A 141 11.77 4.13 -11.79
N SER A 142 12.24 4.10 -10.55
CA SER A 142 12.30 5.30 -9.70
C SER A 142 13.36 6.26 -10.21
N ASP A 143 12.98 7.51 -10.46
CA ASP A 143 13.91 8.56 -10.87
C ASP A 143 14.91 8.96 -9.77
N LEU A 144 14.57 8.67 -8.51
CA LEU A 144 15.42 8.95 -7.37
C LEU A 144 16.53 7.91 -7.17
N THR A 145 16.19 6.62 -7.32
CA THR A 145 17.09 5.51 -6.96
C THR A 145 17.58 4.71 -8.16
N GLY A 146 16.99 4.88 -9.34
CA GLY A 146 17.25 4.08 -10.52
C GLY A 146 16.79 2.62 -10.39
N GLN A 147 16.08 2.26 -9.32
CA GLN A 147 15.64 0.89 -9.06
C GLN A 147 14.19 0.67 -9.51
N PRO A 148 13.83 -0.57 -9.93
CA PRO A 148 12.45 -0.91 -10.22
C PRO A 148 11.58 -0.80 -8.96
N ILE A 149 10.38 -0.24 -9.14
CA ILE A 149 9.41 -0.05 -8.05
C ILE A 149 7.98 -0.22 -8.57
N VAL A 150 7.13 -0.82 -7.75
CA VAL A 150 5.67 -0.70 -7.87
C VAL A 150 5.21 0.34 -6.88
N ILE A 151 4.46 1.33 -7.34
CA ILE A 151 4.01 2.44 -6.51
C ILE A 151 2.48 2.60 -6.60
N GLY A 152 1.81 2.29 -5.48
CA GLY A 152 0.35 2.41 -5.35
C GLY A 152 -0.04 3.81 -4.86
N LEU A 153 0.02 4.81 -5.75
CA LEU A 153 -0.37 6.17 -5.44
C LEU A 153 -1.47 6.66 -6.38
N GLY A 154 -2.62 7.00 -5.81
CA GLY A 154 -3.76 7.56 -6.52
C GLY A 154 -3.48 8.87 -7.25
N THR A 155 -2.36 9.54 -6.99
CA THR A 155 -1.91 10.74 -7.72
C THR A 155 -1.06 10.41 -8.94
N ILE A 156 -0.41 9.26 -8.97
CA ILE A 156 0.45 8.80 -10.07
C ILE A 156 -0.35 8.03 -11.13
N ALA A 157 -1.21 7.13 -10.70
CA ALA A 157 -1.97 6.26 -11.60
C ALA A 157 -2.76 7.02 -12.70
N PRO A 158 -3.52 8.10 -12.41
CA PRO A 158 -4.21 8.87 -13.45
C PRO A 158 -3.25 9.55 -14.44
N ARG A 159 -2.11 10.06 -13.97
CA ARG A 159 -1.09 10.68 -14.83
C ARG A 159 -0.48 9.67 -15.79
N GLN A 160 -0.16 8.48 -15.29
CA GLN A 160 0.29 7.37 -16.15
C GLN A 160 -0.80 6.97 -17.16
N GLY A 161 -2.08 6.92 -16.72
CA GLY A 161 -3.20 6.60 -17.59
C GLY A 161 -3.34 7.57 -18.76
N VAL A 162 -3.17 8.89 -18.53
CA VAL A 162 -3.17 9.90 -19.59
C VAL A 162 -2.05 9.65 -20.59
N VAL A 163 -0.81 9.45 -20.11
CA VAL A 163 0.36 9.20 -20.99
C VAL A 163 0.18 7.91 -21.80
N ALA A 164 -0.25 6.82 -21.18
CA ALA A 164 -0.50 5.57 -21.89
C ALA A 164 -1.60 5.73 -22.95
N GLY A 165 -2.68 6.46 -22.64
CA GLY A 165 -3.74 6.76 -23.61
C GLY A 165 -3.24 7.58 -24.79
N VAL A 166 -2.39 8.58 -24.54
CA VAL A 166 -1.74 9.37 -25.61
C VAL A 166 -0.82 8.50 -26.46
N ASN A 167 -0.01 7.63 -25.83
CA ASN A 167 0.91 6.74 -26.53
C ASN A 167 0.16 5.69 -27.38
N ALA A 168 -0.99 5.24 -26.93
CA ALA A 168 -1.86 4.33 -27.70
C ALA A 168 -2.41 4.98 -28.98
N THR A 169 -2.38 6.30 -29.11
CA THR A 169 -2.71 7.01 -30.38
C THR A 169 -1.52 7.17 -31.32
N GLY A 170 -0.38 6.53 -31.05
CA GLY A 170 0.83 6.59 -31.86
C GLY A 170 1.80 7.71 -31.50
N LYS A 171 1.59 8.41 -30.41
CA LYS A 171 2.57 9.38 -29.87
C LYS A 171 3.63 8.69 -28.99
N ASP A 172 4.62 9.46 -28.53
CA ASP A 172 5.78 8.95 -27.79
C ASP A 172 6.07 9.84 -26.56
N GLU A 173 5.10 9.90 -25.63
CA GLU A 173 5.24 10.67 -24.41
C GLU A 173 5.85 9.81 -23.29
N THR A 174 6.71 10.41 -22.49
CA THR A 174 7.31 9.78 -21.30
C THR A 174 6.36 9.90 -20.11
N GLY A 175 6.25 8.82 -19.32
CA GLY A 175 5.50 8.79 -18.07
C GLY A 175 5.96 9.85 -17.06
N PRO A 176 5.14 10.14 -16.05
CA PRO A 176 5.49 11.11 -15.02
C PRO A 176 6.71 10.62 -14.22
N ALA A 177 7.54 11.57 -13.79
CA ALA A 177 8.65 11.28 -12.89
C ALA A 177 8.16 10.59 -11.61
N ILE A 178 8.85 9.54 -11.21
CA ILE A 178 8.52 8.73 -10.03
C ILE A 178 9.41 9.12 -8.87
N LEU A 179 8.89 10.05 -8.07
CA LEU A 179 9.47 10.48 -6.79
C LEU A 179 8.51 10.04 -5.69
N ASN A 180 8.96 9.11 -4.84
CA ASN A 180 8.13 8.64 -3.73
C ASN A 180 8.33 9.57 -2.53
N ALA A 181 7.33 10.39 -2.23
CA ALA A 181 7.26 11.20 -1.03
C ALA A 181 5.93 10.98 -0.33
N SER A 182 5.95 10.79 0.99
CA SER A 182 4.77 10.58 1.82
C SER A 182 4.80 11.50 3.03
N VAL A 183 3.63 11.92 3.48
CA VAL A 183 3.45 12.71 4.70
C VAL A 183 2.59 11.91 5.66
N LEU A 184 3.11 11.66 6.86
CA LEU A 184 2.34 11.19 8.02
C LEU A 184 1.81 12.43 8.75
N LYS A 185 0.51 12.50 8.95
CA LYS A 185 -0.14 13.56 9.72
C LYS A 185 -0.17 13.21 11.21
#